data_c2ab944ee87516664c8aa6230ba05d26
#
_entry.id   c2ab944ee87516664c8aa6230ba05d26
#
_cell.length_a   1.000
_cell.length_b   1.000
_cell.length_c   1.000
_cell.angle_alpha   90.00
_cell.angle_beta   90.00
_cell.angle_gamma   90.00
#
_symmetry.space_group_name_H-M   'P 1'
#
loop_
_entity.id
_entity.type
_entity.pdbx_description
1 polymer ?
#
loop_
_entity_poly.entity_id
_entity_poly.type
_entity_poly.pdbx_seq_one_letter_code
_entity_poly.pdbx_strand_id
1 'polypeptide(L)'
;SCAAGRGILSMASRRILWGILLAGALGLYLFANSAGTLCVLLAAALPLLSAVSLLLPRQITLTLSAPETVGRGEQMTCTLTVSSSGIPAQFELTVEAENGFTGEYSTRVMPLSVGKKPESLSLQLAETHSGVVRLSCTSVREFDSFGLFSRKRICTAQAEVLLPPQTFPVSVCLNQAAEVLLDSESYSAQKAGNDPGETFRIREYVPGDPIRQIHWKLSEKMGTLMVREFGLPAEN
;
A
#
# COMPACT_ATOMS: atom_id res chain seq x y z
N SER A 1 4.16 -20.12 11.13
CA SER A 1 5.19 -21.13 11.04
C SER A 1 6.12 -20.76 9.87
N CYS A 2 7.25 -20.11 10.17
CA CYS A 2 8.29 -19.77 9.21
C CYS A 2 8.78 -21.04 8.54
N ALA A 3 8.42 -21.23 7.27
CA ALA A 3 9.17 -22.12 6.40
C ALA A 3 10.53 -21.45 6.19
N ALA A 4 11.52 -21.95 6.92
CA ALA A 4 12.90 -21.54 6.91
C ALA A 4 13.37 -21.38 5.46
N GLY A 5 13.90 -20.22 5.16
CA GLY A 5 14.65 -19.97 3.95
C GLY A 5 15.75 -21.00 3.83
N ARG A 6 15.52 -22.02 2.99
CA ARG A 6 16.62 -22.76 2.41
C ARG A 6 17.44 -21.73 1.66
N GLY A 7 18.63 -21.45 2.18
CA GLY A 7 19.53 -20.44 1.64
C GLY A 7 19.71 -20.68 0.14
N ILE A 8 19.00 -19.91 -0.65
CA ILE A 8 19.20 -19.87 -2.09
C ILE A 8 20.56 -19.25 -2.27
N LEU A 9 21.55 -20.08 -2.62
CA LEU A 9 22.86 -19.60 -3.02
C LEU A 9 22.67 -18.47 -4.03
N SER A 10 23.32 -17.35 -3.79
CA SER A 10 23.21 -16.21 -4.71
C SER A 10 23.65 -16.64 -6.12
N MET A 11 23.15 -15.99 -7.16
CA MET A 11 23.57 -16.28 -8.54
C MET A 11 25.10 -16.20 -8.68
N ALA A 12 25.74 -15.27 -7.99
CA ALA A 12 27.19 -15.14 -7.98
C ALA A 12 27.86 -16.39 -7.43
N SER A 13 27.36 -16.92 -6.30
CA SER A 13 27.91 -18.14 -5.71
C SER A 13 27.75 -19.35 -6.63
N ARG A 14 26.62 -19.48 -7.32
CA ARG A 14 26.40 -20.58 -8.27
C ARG A 14 27.31 -20.49 -9.49
N ARG A 15 27.54 -19.29 -10.03
CA ARG A 15 28.50 -19.05 -11.11
C ARG A 15 29.93 -19.36 -10.69
N ILE A 16 30.32 -19.02 -9.47
CA ILE A 16 31.62 -19.35 -8.91
C ILE A 16 31.79 -20.87 -8.78
N LEU A 17 30.77 -21.55 -8.23
CA LEU A 17 30.80 -23.02 -8.12
C LEU A 17 30.93 -23.71 -9.49
N TRP A 18 30.19 -23.21 -10.48
CA TRP A 18 30.31 -23.67 -11.86
C TRP A 18 31.73 -23.45 -12.42
N GLY A 19 32.31 -22.26 -12.18
CA GLY A 19 33.68 -21.94 -12.57
C GLY A 19 34.72 -22.87 -11.94
N ILE A 20 34.56 -23.18 -10.64
CA ILE A 20 35.43 -24.15 -9.93
C ILE A 20 35.30 -25.56 -10.55
N LEU A 21 34.06 -25.99 -10.85
CA LEU A 21 33.80 -27.29 -11.47
C LEU A 21 34.44 -27.37 -12.86
N LEU A 22 34.36 -26.31 -13.66
CA LEU A 22 34.99 -26.24 -14.98
C LEU A 22 36.53 -26.29 -14.87
N ALA A 23 37.10 -25.53 -13.93
CA ALA A 23 38.53 -25.55 -13.68
C ALA A 23 39.04 -26.89 -13.23
N GLY A 24 38.27 -27.59 -12.34
CA GLY A 24 38.56 -28.96 -11.93
C GLY A 24 38.49 -29.96 -13.08
N ALA A 25 37.46 -29.86 -13.93
CA ALA A 25 37.32 -30.68 -15.12
C ALA A 25 38.46 -30.47 -16.12
N LEU A 26 38.92 -29.24 -16.31
CA LEU A 26 40.05 -28.90 -17.16
C LEU A 26 41.35 -29.47 -16.58
N GLY A 27 41.54 -29.39 -15.27
CA GLY A 27 42.68 -30.03 -14.59
C GLY A 27 42.70 -31.54 -14.81
N LEU A 28 41.54 -32.21 -14.69
CA LEU A 28 41.40 -33.64 -14.94
C LEU A 28 41.70 -34.02 -16.41
N TYR A 29 41.32 -33.14 -17.33
CA TYR A 29 41.64 -33.28 -18.76
C TYR A 29 43.15 -33.34 -19.03
N LEU A 30 43.93 -32.55 -18.31
CA LEU A 30 45.38 -32.52 -18.46
C LEU A 30 46.05 -33.79 -17.96
N PHE A 31 45.47 -34.49 -16.99
CA PHE A 31 46.03 -35.70 -16.37
C PHE A 31 45.41 -37.03 -16.87
N ALA A 32 44.12 -37.02 -17.24
CA ALA A 32 43.36 -38.22 -17.55
C ALA A 32 42.56 -38.06 -18.86
N ASN A 33 43.24 -38.15 -19.95
CA ASN A 33 42.83 -37.79 -21.32
C ASN A 33 41.35 -38.06 -21.68
N SER A 34 40.85 -39.31 -21.63
CA SER A 34 39.47 -39.61 -22.05
C SER A 34 38.41 -39.24 -21.02
N ALA A 35 38.65 -39.46 -19.73
CA ALA A 35 37.74 -39.11 -18.66
C ALA A 35 37.65 -37.57 -18.47
N GLY A 36 38.79 -36.90 -18.62
CA GLY A 36 38.86 -35.46 -18.56
C GLY A 36 38.07 -34.75 -19.68
N THR A 37 38.15 -35.28 -20.92
CA THR A 37 37.37 -34.75 -22.05
C THR A 37 35.88 -34.84 -21.78
N LEU A 38 35.36 -35.93 -21.24
CA LEU A 38 33.96 -36.11 -20.89
C LEU A 38 33.52 -35.09 -19.82
N CYS A 39 34.33 -34.91 -18.77
CA CYS A 39 34.05 -33.95 -17.71
C CYS A 39 34.00 -32.52 -18.22
N VAL A 40 34.90 -32.11 -19.10
CA VAL A 40 34.89 -30.76 -19.72
C VAL A 40 33.66 -30.57 -20.59
N LEU A 41 33.28 -31.55 -21.41
CA LEU A 41 32.09 -31.49 -22.24
C LEU A 41 30.81 -31.36 -21.39
N LEU A 42 30.67 -32.14 -20.31
CA LEU A 42 29.55 -32.06 -19.38
C LEU A 42 29.51 -30.70 -18.69
N ALA A 43 30.64 -30.20 -18.21
CA ALA A 43 30.71 -28.87 -17.56
C ALA A 43 30.35 -27.73 -18.53
N ALA A 44 30.78 -27.83 -19.79
CA ALA A 44 30.46 -26.86 -20.83
C ALA A 44 28.96 -26.93 -21.28
N ALA A 45 28.37 -28.13 -21.23
CA ALA A 45 26.94 -28.29 -21.56
C ALA A 45 26.00 -27.64 -20.53
N LEU A 46 26.41 -27.49 -19.26
CA LEU A 46 25.55 -26.91 -18.21
C LEU A 46 25.06 -25.50 -18.54
N PRO A 47 25.90 -24.51 -18.91
CA PRO A 47 25.41 -23.18 -19.24
C PRO A 47 24.54 -23.15 -20.50
N LEU A 48 24.81 -24.06 -21.46
CA LEU A 48 23.97 -24.17 -22.66
C LEU A 48 22.58 -24.70 -22.32
N LEU A 49 22.48 -25.76 -21.52
CA LEU A 49 21.21 -26.29 -21.04
C LEU A 49 20.46 -25.27 -20.18
N SER A 50 21.18 -24.52 -19.36
CA SER A 50 20.68 -23.44 -18.56
C SER A 50 20.07 -22.34 -19.43
N ALA A 51 20.79 -21.85 -20.43
CA ALA A 51 20.30 -20.85 -21.37
C ALA A 51 19.06 -21.32 -22.14
N VAL A 52 19.08 -22.57 -22.63
CA VAL A 52 17.93 -23.18 -23.33
C VAL A 52 16.71 -23.24 -22.42
N SER A 53 16.88 -23.55 -21.14
CA SER A 53 15.77 -23.61 -20.20
C SER A 53 15.02 -22.26 -20.05
N LEU A 54 15.70 -21.12 -20.22
CA LEU A 54 15.10 -19.78 -20.23
C LEU A 54 14.43 -19.40 -21.56
N LEU A 55 14.86 -20.04 -22.67
CA LEU A 55 14.26 -19.81 -23.99
C LEU A 55 12.92 -20.51 -24.17
N LEU A 56 12.65 -21.54 -23.36
CA LEU A 56 11.38 -22.26 -23.41
C LEU A 56 10.23 -21.31 -23.07
N PRO A 57 9.15 -21.30 -23.87
CA PRO A 57 8.00 -20.48 -23.61
C PRO A 57 7.30 -20.95 -22.32
N ARG A 58 7.18 -20.07 -21.35
CA ARG A 58 6.44 -20.31 -20.10
C ARG A 58 5.37 -19.24 -19.95
N GLN A 59 4.17 -19.67 -19.67
CA GLN A 59 3.09 -18.77 -19.27
C GLN A 59 3.12 -18.66 -17.75
N ILE A 60 3.30 -17.45 -17.25
CA ILE A 60 3.28 -17.14 -15.83
C ILE A 60 2.03 -16.33 -15.57
N THR A 61 1.20 -16.81 -14.65
CA THR A 61 0.00 -16.10 -14.20
C THR A 61 0.19 -15.73 -12.73
N LEU A 62 0.01 -14.45 -12.43
CA LEU A 62 0.06 -13.91 -11.09
C LEU A 62 -1.34 -13.49 -10.69
N THR A 63 -1.77 -13.91 -9.51
CA THR A 63 -3.00 -13.42 -8.87
C THR A 63 -2.66 -12.94 -7.47
N LEU A 64 -3.00 -11.69 -7.19
CA LEU A 64 -2.84 -11.08 -5.88
C LEU A 64 -4.22 -10.94 -5.26
N SER A 65 -4.43 -11.62 -4.14
CA SER A 65 -5.65 -11.56 -3.35
C SER A 65 -5.35 -10.89 -2.02
N ALA A 66 -6.12 -9.86 -1.70
CA ALA A 66 -6.02 -9.13 -0.44
C ALA A 66 -7.43 -8.92 0.11
N PRO A 67 -7.60 -8.73 1.43
CA PRO A 67 -8.87 -8.34 2.02
C PRO A 67 -9.26 -6.92 1.56
N GLU A 68 -10.54 -6.67 1.38
CA GLU A 68 -11.01 -5.33 0.96
C GLU A 68 -10.78 -4.27 2.03
N THR A 69 -10.95 -4.65 3.30
CA THR A 69 -10.79 -3.76 4.45
C THR A 69 -10.03 -4.45 5.58
N VAL A 70 -9.17 -3.73 6.26
CA VAL A 70 -8.42 -4.20 7.44
C VAL A 70 -8.44 -3.13 8.51
N GLY A 71 -8.66 -3.54 9.78
CA GLY A 71 -8.61 -2.63 10.93
C GLY A 71 -7.22 -2.03 11.13
N ARG A 72 -7.18 -0.81 11.63
CA ARG A 72 -5.92 -0.14 11.92
C ARG A 72 -5.11 -0.93 12.98
N GLY A 73 -3.85 -1.22 12.66
CA GLY A 73 -2.95 -1.98 13.56
C GLY A 73 -3.14 -3.50 13.47
N GLU A 74 -4.09 -4.00 12.69
CA GLU A 74 -4.19 -5.42 12.40
C GLU A 74 -3.18 -5.83 11.32
N GLN A 75 -2.77 -7.09 11.38
CA GLN A 75 -1.88 -7.64 10.35
C GLN A 75 -2.70 -7.96 9.10
N MET A 76 -2.41 -7.25 8.03
CA MET A 76 -2.96 -7.51 6.72
C MET A 76 -2.26 -8.72 6.09
N THR A 77 -3.01 -9.78 5.82
CA THR A 77 -2.50 -10.96 5.14
C THR A 77 -2.93 -10.94 3.68
N CYS A 78 -1.98 -10.73 2.78
CA CYS A 78 -2.21 -10.79 1.35
C CYS A 78 -1.66 -12.10 0.80
N THR A 79 -2.35 -12.70 -0.15
CA THR A 79 -1.94 -13.96 -0.77
C THR A 79 -1.58 -13.71 -2.23
N LEU A 80 -0.33 -13.94 -2.57
CA LEU A 80 0.16 -13.91 -3.94
C LEU A 80 0.25 -15.35 -4.46
N THR A 81 -0.58 -15.69 -5.43
CA THR A 81 -0.56 -17.01 -6.07
C THR A 81 0.11 -16.90 -7.42
N VAL A 82 1.07 -17.78 -7.64
CA VAL A 82 1.83 -17.87 -8.88
C VAL A 82 1.60 -19.24 -9.50
N SER A 83 1.18 -19.24 -10.73
CA SER A 83 1.12 -20.46 -11.54
C SER A 83 2.02 -20.32 -12.76
N SER A 84 2.69 -21.43 -13.10
CA SER A 84 3.57 -21.49 -14.24
C SER A 84 3.28 -22.76 -15.05
N SER A 85 3.16 -22.60 -16.36
CA SER A 85 3.08 -23.76 -17.26
C SER A 85 4.49 -24.21 -17.62
N GLY A 86 4.77 -25.52 -17.47
CA GLY A 86 6.02 -26.13 -17.94
C GLY A 86 6.91 -26.68 -16.84
N ILE A 87 8.22 -26.58 -17.03
CA ILE A 87 9.23 -27.13 -16.12
C ILE A 87 9.29 -26.30 -14.84
N PRO A 88 9.46 -26.94 -13.66
CA PRO A 88 9.65 -26.23 -12.41
C PRO A 88 10.76 -25.19 -12.51
N ALA A 89 10.51 -24.00 -11.99
CA ALA A 89 11.45 -22.90 -12.02
C ALA A 89 11.43 -22.10 -10.73
N GLN A 90 12.52 -21.40 -10.47
CA GLN A 90 12.64 -20.47 -9.36
C GLN A 90 12.32 -19.06 -9.86
N PHE A 91 11.52 -18.35 -9.07
CA PHE A 91 11.12 -16.99 -9.34
C PHE A 91 11.51 -16.10 -8.17
N GLU A 92 11.77 -14.86 -8.45
CA GLU A 92 11.94 -13.79 -7.48
C GLU A 92 10.89 -12.73 -7.82
N LEU A 93 9.97 -12.52 -6.89
CA LEU A 93 8.84 -11.63 -7.03
C LEU A 93 9.14 -10.36 -6.27
N THR A 94 8.97 -9.22 -6.92
CA THR A 94 9.07 -7.91 -6.28
C THR A 94 7.68 -7.38 -6.06
N VAL A 95 7.27 -7.32 -4.80
CA VAL A 95 5.98 -6.74 -4.38
C VAL A 95 6.24 -5.37 -3.79
N GLU A 96 5.52 -4.41 -4.29
CA GLU A 96 5.54 -3.02 -3.91
C GLU A 96 4.23 -2.69 -3.21
N ALA A 97 4.32 -2.06 -2.04
CA ALA A 97 3.18 -1.56 -1.30
C ALA A 97 3.32 -0.05 -1.14
N GLU A 98 2.30 0.69 -1.53
CA GLU A 98 2.22 2.14 -1.45
C GLU A 98 0.98 2.54 -0.68
N ASN A 99 1.14 3.37 0.34
CA ASN A 99 0.02 4.00 1.03
C ASN A 99 -0.32 5.32 0.32
N GLY A 100 -1.49 5.36 -0.31
CA GLY A 100 -1.93 6.53 -1.10
C GLY A 100 -2.17 7.80 -0.29
N PHE A 101 -2.26 7.72 1.04
CA PHE A 101 -2.43 8.89 1.91
C PHE A 101 -1.10 9.47 2.40
N THR A 102 -0.19 8.61 2.86
CA THR A 102 1.11 9.03 3.40
C THR A 102 2.19 9.12 2.33
N GLY A 103 2.01 8.43 1.20
CA GLY A 103 3.04 8.25 0.19
C GLY A 103 4.17 7.31 0.64
N GLU A 104 3.99 6.61 1.77
CA GLU A 104 4.95 5.61 2.20
C GLU A 104 5.00 4.46 1.20
N TYR A 105 6.22 4.09 0.87
CA TYR A 105 6.52 3.08 -0.12
C TYR A 105 7.41 2.00 0.47
N SER A 106 7.00 0.76 0.35
CA SER A 106 7.78 -0.40 0.78
C SER A 106 7.91 -1.41 -0.34
N THR A 107 9.10 -1.98 -0.48
CA THR A 107 9.39 -3.01 -1.48
C THR A 107 9.86 -4.27 -0.77
N ARG A 108 9.26 -5.39 -1.13
CA ARG A 108 9.68 -6.71 -0.65
C ARG A 108 9.98 -7.64 -1.81
N VAL A 109 11.13 -8.28 -1.71
CA VAL A 109 11.58 -9.28 -2.69
C VAL A 109 11.43 -10.66 -2.07
N MET A 110 10.67 -11.52 -2.76
CA MET A 110 10.34 -12.85 -2.25
C MET A 110 10.71 -13.92 -3.26
N PRO A 111 11.57 -14.87 -2.86
CA PRO A 111 11.87 -16.02 -3.69
C PRO A 111 10.76 -17.06 -3.61
N LEU A 112 10.38 -17.63 -4.74
CA LEU A 112 9.36 -18.66 -4.85
C LEU A 112 9.79 -19.72 -5.86
N SER A 113 9.60 -20.98 -5.50
CA SER A 113 9.82 -22.09 -6.43
C SER A 113 8.47 -22.63 -6.87
N VAL A 114 8.17 -22.51 -8.15
CA VAL A 114 6.88 -22.92 -8.71
C VAL A 114 7.07 -24.17 -9.55
N GLY A 115 6.33 -25.22 -9.22
CA GLY A 115 6.25 -26.46 -9.95
C GLY A 115 5.05 -26.50 -10.92
N LYS A 116 4.50 -27.69 -11.12
CA LYS A 116 3.28 -27.87 -11.93
C LYS A 116 2.00 -27.41 -11.23
N LYS A 117 2.03 -27.25 -9.91
CA LYS A 117 0.90 -26.76 -9.11
C LYS A 117 1.09 -25.29 -8.81
N PRO A 118 0.00 -24.52 -8.71
CA PRO A 118 0.08 -23.15 -8.23
C PRO A 118 0.67 -23.12 -6.82
N GLU A 119 1.55 -22.18 -6.57
CA GLU A 119 2.13 -21.91 -5.25
C GLU A 119 1.63 -20.58 -4.75
N SER A 120 1.27 -20.55 -3.47
CA SER A 120 0.75 -19.36 -2.82
C SER A 120 1.73 -18.90 -1.74
N LEU A 121 1.99 -17.60 -1.74
CA LEU A 121 2.85 -16.94 -0.78
C LEU A 121 2.02 -15.94 0.02
N SER A 122 2.00 -16.07 1.34
CA SER A 122 1.34 -15.11 2.22
C SER A 122 2.31 -13.99 2.59
N LEU A 123 1.90 -12.76 2.33
CA LEU A 123 2.59 -11.54 2.69
C LEU A 123 1.86 -10.90 3.86
N GLN A 124 2.55 -10.75 4.99
CA GLN A 124 2.05 -10.02 6.13
C GLN A 124 2.60 -8.59 6.10
N LEU A 125 1.69 -7.63 6.06
CA LEU A 125 1.98 -6.21 6.12
C LEU A 125 1.31 -5.64 7.36
N ALA A 126 2.02 -4.79 8.06
CA ALA A 126 1.48 -4.03 9.18
C ALA A 126 1.53 -2.55 8.79
N GLU A 127 0.35 -1.96 8.61
CA GLU A 127 0.22 -0.55 8.31
C GLU A 127 -0.34 0.19 9.52
N THR A 128 0.25 1.32 9.84
CA THR A 128 -0.13 2.14 11.00
C THR A 128 -1.03 3.30 10.62
N HIS A 129 -1.04 3.70 9.35
CA HIS A 129 -1.77 4.85 8.86
C HIS A 129 -3.01 4.44 8.09
N SER A 130 -4.09 5.18 8.29
CA SER A 130 -5.32 5.01 7.51
C SER A 130 -5.08 5.43 6.05
N GLY A 131 -5.81 4.83 5.13
CA GLY A 131 -5.69 5.16 3.72
C GLY A 131 -5.97 3.96 2.83
N VAL A 132 -5.74 4.12 1.54
CA VAL A 132 -5.77 3.03 0.56
C VAL A 132 -4.35 2.55 0.32
N VAL A 133 -4.10 1.30 0.66
CA VAL A 133 -2.82 0.64 0.39
C VAL A 133 -2.92 -0.07 -0.95
N ARG A 134 -2.12 0.35 -1.90
CA ARG A 134 -1.99 -0.28 -3.21
C ARG A 134 -0.84 -1.26 -3.18
N LEU A 135 -1.16 -2.50 -3.47
CA LEU A 135 -0.21 -3.57 -3.63
C LEU A 135 -0.02 -3.85 -5.11
N SER A 136 1.20 -3.85 -5.57
CA SER A 136 1.52 -4.16 -6.96
C SER A 136 2.71 -5.11 -7.07
N CYS A 137 2.61 -6.04 -8.00
CA CYS A 137 3.72 -6.85 -8.44
C CYS A 137 3.89 -6.61 -9.93
N THR A 138 4.89 -5.83 -10.31
CA THR A 138 5.09 -5.39 -11.69
C THR A 138 6.12 -6.20 -12.45
N SER A 139 6.98 -6.91 -11.74
CA SER A 139 8.05 -7.68 -12.37
C SER A 139 8.39 -8.94 -11.63
N VAL A 140 8.66 -9.96 -12.40
CA VAL A 140 9.10 -11.28 -11.94
C VAL A 140 10.44 -11.58 -12.57
N ARG A 141 11.40 -11.98 -11.75
CA ARG A 141 12.68 -12.50 -12.24
C ARG A 141 12.62 -14.02 -12.24
N GLU A 142 12.67 -14.59 -13.41
CA GLU A 142 12.73 -16.04 -13.64
C GLU A 142 14.18 -16.49 -13.66
N PHE A 143 14.48 -17.56 -12.94
CA PHE A 143 15.79 -18.20 -12.95
C PHE A 143 15.72 -19.48 -13.77
N ASP A 144 16.82 -19.81 -14.40
CA ASP A 144 16.99 -21.10 -15.05
C ASP A 144 17.06 -22.26 -14.03
N SER A 145 17.01 -23.48 -14.51
CA SER A 145 17.03 -24.70 -13.66
C SER A 145 18.26 -24.82 -12.78
N PHE A 146 19.40 -24.28 -13.20
CA PHE A 146 20.65 -24.29 -12.44
C PHE A 146 20.93 -22.98 -11.69
N GLY A 147 20.17 -21.91 -11.97
CA GLY A 147 20.33 -20.59 -11.37
C GLY A 147 21.60 -19.85 -11.83
N LEU A 148 22.11 -20.14 -13.02
CA LEU A 148 23.25 -19.45 -13.61
C LEU A 148 22.84 -18.15 -14.29
N PHE A 149 21.66 -18.13 -14.90
CA PHE A 149 21.09 -16.99 -15.60
C PHE A 149 19.72 -16.63 -15.05
N SER A 150 19.31 -15.40 -15.28
CA SER A 150 17.96 -14.95 -14.96
C SER A 150 17.42 -14.07 -16.06
N ARG A 151 16.09 -14.08 -16.20
CA ARG A 151 15.35 -13.27 -17.13
C ARG A 151 14.28 -12.50 -16.36
N LYS A 152 14.19 -11.18 -16.61
CA LYS A 152 13.10 -10.35 -16.07
C LYS A 152 11.91 -10.45 -17.00
N ARG A 153 10.74 -10.71 -16.44
CA ARG A 153 9.44 -10.68 -17.13
C ARG A 153 8.56 -9.63 -16.50
N ILE A 154 7.77 -8.97 -17.31
CA ILE A 154 6.75 -8.03 -16.87
C ILE A 154 5.47 -8.85 -16.68
N CYS A 155 5.01 -8.94 -15.46
CA CYS A 155 3.75 -9.56 -15.08
C CYS A 155 3.11 -8.64 -14.06
N THR A 156 1.87 -8.22 -14.31
CA THR A 156 1.19 -7.25 -13.45
C THR A 156 0.10 -7.94 -12.65
N ALA A 157 0.18 -7.83 -11.33
CA ALA A 157 -0.90 -8.16 -10.42
C ALA A 157 -1.04 -7.00 -9.44
N GLN A 158 -2.28 -6.56 -9.19
CA GLN A 158 -2.57 -5.42 -8.32
C GLN A 158 -3.72 -5.78 -7.38
N ALA A 159 -3.68 -5.26 -6.17
CA ALA A 159 -4.77 -5.30 -5.21
C ALA A 159 -4.78 -4.01 -4.40
N GLU A 160 -5.95 -3.59 -3.98
CA GLU A 160 -6.13 -2.42 -3.12
C GLU A 160 -6.77 -2.87 -1.81
N VAL A 161 -6.32 -2.30 -0.71
CA VAL A 161 -6.83 -2.55 0.64
C VAL A 161 -7.16 -1.24 1.30
N LEU A 162 -8.37 -1.12 1.82
CA LEU A 162 -8.81 0.06 2.55
C LEU A 162 -8.54 -0.12 4.05
N LEU A 163 -7.79 0.82 4.62
CA LEU A 163 -7.61 0.95 6.06
C LEU A 163 -8.43 2.14 6.57
N PRO A 164 -9.62 1.89 7.14
CA PRO A 164 -10.46 2.96 7.65
C PRO A 164 -9.80 3.67 8.84
N PRO A 165 -10.13 4.94 9.10
CA PRO A 165 -9.70 5.63 10.28
C PRO A 165 -10.29 4.99 11.53
N GLN A 166 -9.61 5.14 12.65
CA GLN A 166 -10.11 4.64 13.91
C GLN A 166 -11.34 5.45 14.31
N THR A 167 -12.45 4.77 14.54
CA THR A 167 -13.68 5.36 15.02
C THR A 167 -13.84 5.09 16.51
N PHE A 168 -14.39 6.04 17.24
CA PHE A 168 -14.75 5.88 18.64
C PHE A 168 -16.21 6.28 18.83
N PRO A 169 -16.96 5.58 19.69
CA PRO A 169 -18.35 5.95 19.97
C PRO A 169 -18.39 7.26 20.75
N VAL A 170 -19.16 8.21 20.27
CA VAL A 170 -19.43 9.47 20.97
C VAL A 170 -20.91 9.50 21.34
N SER A 171 -21.18 9.70 22.63
CA SER A 171 -22.54 9.94 23.09
C SER A 171 -22.86 11.42 22.91
N VAL A 172 -23.74 11.72 21.98
CA VAL A 172 -24.24 13.09 21.76
C VAL A 172 -25.56 13.21 22.52
N CYS A 173 -25.58 14.06 23.55
CA CYS A 173 -26.81 14.47 24.18
C CYS A 173 -27.34 15.69 23.42
N LEU A 174 -28.37 15.50 22.62
CA LEU A 174 -29.09 16.58 22.00
C LEU A 174 -29.94 17.24 23.08
N ASN A 175 -29.67 18.52 23.37
CA ASN A 175 -30.57 19.32 24.19
C ASN A 175 -31.76 19.70 23.32
N GLN A 176 -32.94 19.14 23.58
CA GLN A 176 -34.16 19.44 22.81
C GLN A 176 -34.47 20.95 22.71
N ALA A 177 -34.03 21.73 23.69
CA ALA A 177 -34.13 23.18 23.61
C ALA A 177 -33.32 23.83 22.47
N ALA A 178 -32.21 23.14 22.04
CA ALA A 178 -31.41 23.63 20.91
C ALA A 178 -32.01 23.21 19.55
N GLU A 179 -32.74 22.12 19.52
CA GLU A 179 -33.39 21.64 18.29
C GLU A 179 -34.60 22.51 17.89
N VAL A 180 -35.35 22.98 18.90
CA VAL A 180 -36.47 23.92 18.70
C VAL A 180 -35.97 25.30 18.21
N LEU A 181 -34.72 25.66 18.59
CA LEU A 181 -34.13 26.94 18.18
C LEU A 181 -33.63 26.96 16.72
N LEU A 182 -33.41 25.80 16.10
CA LEU A 182 -32.90 25.70 14.73
C LEU A 182 -34.04 25.68 13.68
N ASP A 183 -35.23 25.21 14.04
CA ASP A 183 -36.33 25.00 13.11
C ASP A 183 -37.46 26.05 13.20
N SER A 184 -37.36 27.03 14.13
CA SER A 184 -38.41 28.05 14.25
C SER A 184 -38.21 29.17 13.22
N GLU A 185 -39.10 29.29 12.27
CA GLU A 185 -39.16 30.40 11.31
C GLU A 185 -39.61 31.72 11.93
N SER A 186 -40.04 31.73 13.21
CA SER A 186 -40.52 32.91 13.91
C SER A 186 -39.52 33.37 14.98
N TYR A 187 -39.21 34.63 14.97
CA TYR A 187 -38.28 35.26 15.91
C TYR A 187 -39.00 36.08 16.96
N SER A 188 -38.50 36.00 18.20
CA SER A 188 -39.06 36.82 19.28
C SER A 188 -38.66 38.28 19.13
N ALA A 189 -39.65 39.17 19.05
CA ALA A 189 -39.43 40.61 19.00
C ALA A 189 -38.99 41.23 20.34
N GLN A 190 -38.88 40.41 21.41
CA GLN A 190 -38.65 40.93 22.77
C GLN A 190 -37.34 40.45 23.41
N LYS A 191 -36.67 39.45 22.84
CA LYS A 191 -35.43 38.93 23.40
C LYS A 191 -34.31 38.94 22.37
N ALA A 192 -33.15 39.47 22.78
CA ALA A 192 -31.93 39.37 21.98
C ALA A 192 -31.33 37.94 22.08
N GLY A 193 -30.82 37.43 20.97
CA GLY A 193 -30.25 36.10 20.83
C GLY A 193 -28.90 36.06 20.12
N ASN A 194 -28.54 34.89 19.62
CA ASN A 194 -27.25 34.67 18.99
C ASN A 194 -27.36 34.25 17.51
N ASP A 195 -28.54 34.24 16.91
CA ASP A 195 -28.72 33.88 15.52
C ASP A 195 -28.31 35.02 14.58
N PRO A 196 -27.27 34.84 13.75
CA PRO A 196 -26.81 35.83 12.80
C PRO A 196 -27.77 36.05 11.61
N GLY A 197 -28.82 35.22 11.46
CA GLY A 197 -29.79 35.31 10.36
C GLY A 197 -30.67 36.53 10.43
N GLU A 198 -31.05 37.00 11.64
CA GLU A 198 -31.85 38.22 11.83
C GLU A 198 -31.24 39.18 12.82
N THR A 199 -31.23 40.44 12.46
CA THR A 199 -30.79 41.53 13.33
C THR A 199 -31.98 42.04 14.14
N PHE A 200 -31.96 41.81 15.45
CA PHE A 200 -33.01 42.29 16.37
C PHE A 200 -32.98 43.80 16.47
N ARG A 201 -31.80 44.37 16.73
CA ARG A 201 -31.59 45.83 16.72
C ARG A 201 -30.11 46.16 16.56
N ILE A 202 -29.88 47.45 16.29
CA ILE A 202 -28.53 48.01 16.23
C ILE A 202 -28.40 49.06 17.34
N ARG A 203 -27.33 48.96 18.13
CA ARG A 203 -27.01 49.92 19.20
C ARG A 203 -25.55 50.33 19.18
N GLU A 204 -25.19 51.31 19.98
CA GLU A 204 -23.80 51.69 20.15
C GLU A 204 -23.01 50.58 20.87
N TYR A 205 -21.74 50.44 20.53
CA TYR A 205 -20.80 49.48 21.12
C TYR A 205 -20.55 49.85 22.60
N VAL A 206 -20.60 48.84 23.46
CA VAL A 206 -20.18 48.91 24.85
C VAL A 206 -18.99 48.02 25.07
N PRO A 207 -17.94 48.43 25.85
CA PRO A 207 -16.82 47.60 26.16
C PRO A 207 -17.26 46.25 26.71
N GLY A 208 -16.83 45.15 26.03
CA GLY A 208 -17.25 43.78 26.31
C GLY A 208 -18.08 43.13 25.20
N ASP A 209 -18.61 43.91 24.25
CA ASP A 209 -19.31 43.37 23.09
C ASP A 209 -18.37 42.64 22.13
N PRO A 210 -18.81 41.51 21.56
CA PRO A 210 -17.99 40.77 20.61
C PRO A 210 -17.68 41.55 19.34
N ILE A 211 -16.42 41.68 18.98
CA ILE A 211 -15.96 42.44 17.80
C ILE A 211 -16.60 41.94 16.50
N ARG A 212 -16.93 40.63 16.41
CA ARG A 212 -17.62 40.02 15.27
C ARG A 212 -19.03 40.54 15.01
N GLN A 213 -19.66 41.17 16.00
CA GLN A 213 -21.01 41.75 15.92
C GLN A 213 -20.99 43.22 15.49
N ILE A 214 -19.84 43.85 15.36
CA ILE A 214 -19.71 45.23 14.92
C ILE A 214 -20.19 45.39 13.48
N HIS A 215 -21.08 46.33 13.26
CA HIS A 215 -21.57 46.70 11.94
C HIS A 215 -20.66 47.76 11.31
N TRP A 216 -19.50 47.35 10.80
CA TRP A 216 -18.45 48.23 10.30
C TRP A 216 -18.95 49.31 9.34
N LYS A 217 -19.79 48.94 8.36
CA LYS A 217 -20.34 49.86 7.37
C LYS A 217 -21.22 50.98 7.99
N LEU A 218 -21.99 50.67 9.03
CA LEU A 218 -22.82 51.66 9.71
C LEU A 218 -21.98 52.47 10.68
N SER A 219 -21.03 51.86 11.36
CA SER A 219 -20.09 52.53 12.27
C SER A 219 -19.30 53.64 11.56
N GLU A 220 -18.82 53.34 10.36
CA GLU A 220 -18.14 54.36 9.52
C GLU A 220 -19.05 55.54 9.18
N LYS A 221 -20.29 55.27 8.82
CA LYS A 221 -21.28 56.32 8.47
C LYS A 221 -21.70 57.17 9.66
N MET A 222 -21.79 56.56 10.85
CA MET A 222 -22.26 57.22 12.07
C MET A 222 -21.14 57.87 12.88
N GLY A 223 -19.87 57.51 12.59
CA GLY A 223 -18.72 58.00 13.35
C GLY A 223 -18.55 57.37 14.75
N THR A 224 -19.42 56.41 15.12
CA THR A 224 -19.43 55.68 16.38
C THR A 224 -19.52 54.18 16.11
N LEU A 225 -18.90 53.35 16.96
CA LEU A 225 -18.98 51.91 16.79
C LEU A 225 -20.42 51.41 17.07
N MET A 226 -21.00 50.77 16.09
CA MET A 226 -22.34 50.20 16.14
C MET A 226 -22.29 48.69 16.17
N VAL A 227 -23.06 48.03 17.02
CA VAL A 227 -23.16 46.58 17.19
C VAL A 227 -24.54 46.09 16.79
N ARG A 228 -24.57 44.94 16.12
CA ARG A 228 -25.81 44.22 15.82
C ARG A 228 -26.15 43.28 16.98
N GLU A 229 -27.33 43.40 17.53
CA GLU A 229 -27.93 42.42 18.40
C GLU A 229 -28.76 41.46 17.54
N PHE A 230 -28.52 40.17 17.70
CA PHE A 230 -29.24 39.14 16.95
C PHE A 230 -30.52 38.72 17.68
N GLY A 231 -31.49 38.24 16.93
CA GLY A 231 -32.74 37.71 17.45
C GLY A 231 -32.62 36.36 18.10
N LEU A 232 -33.56 36.00 18.94
CA LEU A 232 -33.80 34.62 19.39
C LEU A 232 -34.97 34.05 18.60
N PRO A 233 -34.87 32.81 18.09
CA PRO A 233 -36.04 32.14 17.53
C PRO A 233 -37.14 32.07 18.58
N ALA A 234 -38.38 32.31 18.17
CA ALA A 234 -39.52 32.23 19.08
C ALA A 234 -39.84 30.77 19.39
N GLU A 235 -39.91 30.40 20.66
CA GLU A 235 -40.45 29.12 21.08
C GLU A 235 -41.99 29.15 20.81
N ASN A 236 -42.44 28.15 20.04
CA ASN A 236 -43.88 27.85 19.87
C ASN A 236 -44.35 26.91 20.96
#